data_53a29c7c39858b7517074052f61e7c5c
#
_entry.id   53a29c7c39858b7517074052f61e7c5c
#
_cell.length_a   1.000
_cell.length_b   1.000
_cell.length_c   1.000
_cell.angle_alpha   90.00
_cell.angle_beta   90.00
_cell.angle_gamma   90.00
#
_symmetry.space_group_name_H-M   'P 1'
#
loop_
_entity.id
_entity.type
_entity.pdbx_description
1 polymer ?
#
loop_
_entity_poly.entity_id
_entity_poly.type
_entity_poly.pdbx_seq_one_letter_code
_entity_poly.pdbx_strand_id
1 'polypeptide(L)'
;MAYTVVFVEDEELVRQEIISSIRWKALGLKLVGVAADGAEGERLIKALEPDIVITDIRLPAQDGLAMLASCPVDHAIILTGHTDFTYMKQAIRLGVFDYLLKPASDEELEEALTSLVQKIQEEDRDVEQINRCHREHDHSITLPKHFKNHVIDSAVSFIVDNYSQSVGLQEAANHLGVSESHLSRLFKEVTGLNFLQYLNAYRINKSVEVMSDPKKNIAEIATS
;
A
#
# COMPACT_ATOMS: atom_id res chain seq x y z
N MET A 1 7.41 10.99 -13.82
CA MET A 1 7.73 9.57 -14.11
C MET A 1 6.53 8.93 -14.75
N ALA A 2 6.68 7.84 -15.52
CA ALA A 2 5.54 7.07 -16.04
C ALA A 2 5.40 5.82 -15.16
N TYR A 3 4.19 5.53 -14.68
CA TYR A 3 3.92 4.31 -13.91
C TYR A 3 3.92 3.09 -14.82
N THR A 4 4.47 2.01 -14.31
CA THR A 4 4.63 0.75 -15.04
C THR A 4 3.38 -0.13 -14.90
N VAL A 5 2.98 -0.76 -16.01
CA VAL A 5 1.77 -1.58 -16.08
C VAL A 5 2.12 -2.98 -16.57
N VAL A 6 1.60 -4.01 -15.92
CA VAL A 6 1.51 -5.38 -16.44
C VAL A 6 0.06 -5.68 -16.76
N PHE A 7 -0.20 -6.22 -17.95
CA PHE A 7 -1.53 -6.59 -18.43
C PHE A 7 -1.62 -8.10 -18.67
N VAL A 8 -2.63 -8.74 -18.10
CA VAL A 8 -2.83 -10.19 -18.17
C VAL A 8 -4.21 -10.50 -18.73
N GLU A 9 -4.25 -11.10 -19.92
CA GLU A 9 -5.47 -11.38 -20.68
C GLU A 9 -5.21 -12.59 -21.58
N ASP A 10 -6.05 -13.62 -21.52
CA ASP A 10 -5.86 -14.83 -22.32
C ASP A 10 -6.38 -14.70 -23.76
N GLU A 11 -7.45 -13.91 -23.95
CA GLU A 11 -8.01 -13.68 -25.28
C GLU A 11 -7.10 -12.77 -26.12
N GLU A 12 -6.42 -13.35 -27.13
CA GLU A 12 -5.47 -12.64 -27.99
C GLU A 12 -6.05 -11.38 -28.63
N LEU A 13 -7.30 -11.45 -29.13
CA LEU A 13 -7.96 -10.32 -29.80
C LEU A 13 -8.24 -9.18 -28.82
N VAL A 14 -8.79 -9.47 -27.66
CA VAL A 14 -9.06 -8.50 -26.59
C VAL A 14 -7.76 -7.89 -26.11
N ARG A 15 -6.74 -8.71 -25.92
CA ARG A 15 -5.40 -8.27 -25.48
C ARG A 15 -4.81 -7.26 -26.46
N GLN A 16 -4.81 -7.57 -27.77
CA GLN A 16 -4.27 -6.68 -28.82
C GLN A 16 -5.10 -5.40 -28.97
N GLU A 17 -6.43 -5.49 -28.89
CA GLU A 17 -7.31 -4.34 -28.93
C GLU A 17 -6.97 -3.35 -27.81
N ILE A 18 -6.97 -3.78 -26.55
CA ILE A 18 -6.67 -2.94 -25.40
C ILE A 18 -5.26 -2.33 -25.48
N ILE A 19 -4.23 -3.13 -25.87
CA ILE A 19 -2.88 -2.64 -26.04
C ILE A 19 -2.80 -1.50 -27.04
N SER A 20 -3.56 -1.59 -28.14
CA SER A 20 -3.49 -0.65 -29.25
C SER A 20 -4.43 0.57 -29.09
N SER A 21 -5.56 0.41 -28.41
CA SER A 21 -6.57 1.48 -28.25
C SER A 21 -6.25 2.45 -27.12
N ILE A 22 -5.74 1.94 -25.99
CA ILE A 22 -5.44 2.74 -24.81
C ILE A 22 -4.27 3.68 -25.03
N ARG A 23 -4.46 4.95 -24.67
CA ARG A 23 -3.44 6.01 -24.81
C ARG A 23 -2.45 6.01 -23.64
N TRP A 24 -1.74 4.89 -23.42
CA TRP A 24 -0.83 4.68 -22.29
C TRP A 24 0.06 5.88 -21.96
N LYS A 25 0.74 6.43 -22.96
CA LYS A 25 1.65 7.56 -22.75
C LYS A 25 0.93 8.85 -22.34
N ALA A 26 -0.28 9.10 -22.86
CA ALA A 26 -1.07 10.27 -22.50
C ALA A 26 -1.56 10.18 -21.05
N LEU A 27 -1.81 8.96 -20.56
CA LEU A 27 -2.18 8.67 -19.18
C LEU A 27 -0.98 8.65 -18.22
N GLY A 28 0.24 8.86 -18.70
CA GLY A 28 1.45 8.75 -17.88
C GLY A 28 1.81 7.31 -17.53
N LEU A 29 1.39 6.34 -18.34
CA LEU A 29 1.58 4.91 -18.14
C LEU A 29 2.57 4.33 -19.14
N LYS A 30 3.25 3.25 -18.73
CA LYS A 30 4.15 2.45 -19.56
C LYS A 30 3.82 0.98 -19.40
N LEU A 31 3.29 0.36 -20.44
CA LEU A 31 3.11 -1.09 -20.48
C LEU A 31 4.49 -1.77 -20.55
N VAL A 32 4.85 -2.51 -19.50
CA VAL A 32 6.18 -3.17 -19.37
C VAL A 32 6.11 -4.68 -19.50
N GLY A 33 4.92 -5.27 -19.35
CA GLY A 33 4.72 -6.71 -19.47
C GLY A 33 3.29 -7.03 -19.93
N VAL A 34 3.18 -8.11 -20.71
CA VAL A 34 1.89 -8.65 -21.17
C VAL A 34 1.96 -10.16 -21.02
N ALA A 35 0.93 -10.76 -20.45
CA ALA A 35 0.83 -12.21 -20.26
C ALA A 35 -0.48 -12.76 -20.81
N ALA A 36 -0.47 -14.02 -21.21
CA ALA A 36 -1.64 -14.74 -21.72
C ALA A 36 -2.24 -15.73 -20.70
N ASP A 37 -1.61 -15.89 -19.55
CA ASP A 37 -2.09 -16.73 -18.46
C ASP A 37 -1.63 -16.20 -17.09
N GLY A 38 -2.27 -16.70 -16.03
CA GLY A 38 -1.97 -16.23 -14.67
C GLY A 38 -0.58 -16.63 -14.17
N ALA A 39 -0.03 -17.77 -14.61
CA ALA A 39 1.31 -18.20 -14.20
C ALA A 39 2.42 -17.36 -14.85
N GLU A 40 2.22 -16.95 -16.09
CA GLU A 40 3.09 -15.99 -16.77
C GLU A 40 2.95 -14.61 -16.14
N GLY A 41 1.71 -14.17 -15.86
CA GLY A 41 1.42 -12.93 -15.15
C GLY A 41 2.15 -12.85 -13.82
N GLU A 42 2.05 -13.88 -12.99
CA GLU A 42 2.76 -13.96 -11.71
C GLU A 42 4.28 -13.81 -11.86
N ARG A 43 4.87 -14.48 -12.87
CA ARG A 43 6.31 -14.35 -13.14
C ARG A 43 6.72 -12.94 -13.55
N LEU A 44 5.90 -12.28 -14.40
CA LEU A 44 6.15 -10.91 -14.83
C LEU A 44 6.01 -9.92 -13.67
N ILE A 45 4.99 -10.06 -12.83
CA ILE A 45 4.79 -9.20 -11.65
C ILE A 45 6.00 -9.29 -10.72
N LYS A 46 6.46 -10.51 -10.41
CA LYS A 46 7.63 -10.72 -9.54
C LYS A 46 8.95 -10.22 -10.15
N ALA A 47 9.08 -10.26 -11.46
CA ALA A 47 10.33 -9.87 -12.16
C ALA A 47 10.40 -8.36 -12.42
N LEU A 48 9.27 -7.71 -12.67
CA LEU A 48 9.18 -6.32 -13.12
C LEU A 48 8.73 -5.36 -12.02
N GLU A 49 8.14 -5.89 -10.93
CA GLU A 49 7.57 -5.12 -9.81
C GLU A 49 6.75 -3.90 -10.32
N PRO A 50 5.68 -4.15 -11.11
CA PRO A 50 4.94 -3.07 -11.74
C PRO A 50 4.14 -2.26 -10.71
N ASP A 51 3.94 -0.96 -11.00
CA ASP A 51 3.10 -0.10 -10.18
C ASP A 51 1.61 -0.47 -10.28
N ILE A 52 1.18 -0.99 -11.45
CA ILE A 52 -0.22 -1.31 -11.74
C ILE A 52 -0.31 -2.69 -12.42
N VAL A 53 -1.28 -3.48 -12.02
CA VAL A 53 -1.66 -4.72 -12.72
C VAL A 53 -3.10 -4.62 -13.22
N ILE A 54 -3.32 -4.92 -14.49
CA ILE A 54 -4.65 -5.09 -15.07
C ILE A 54 -4.79 -6.58 -15.43
N THR A 55 -5.83 -7.24 -14.97
CA THR A 55 -5.98 -8.68 -15.20
C THR A 55 -7.43 -9.11 -15.39
N ASP A 56 -7.65 -10.11 -16.25
CA ASP A 56 -8.90 -10.87 -16.18
C ASP A 56 -8.88 -11.80 -14.96
N ILE A 57 -10.05 -12.24 -14.53
CA ILE A 57 -10.22 -13.25 -13.48
C ILE A 57 -9.98 -14.64 -14.06
N ARG A 58 -10.63 -14.96 -15.18
CA ARG A 58 -10.57 -16.30 -15.75
C ARG A 58 -9.41 -16.46 -16.72
N LEU A 59 -8.28 -16.83 -16.17
CA LEU A 59 -7.08 -17.09 -16.93
C LEU A 59 -6.71 -18.58 -16.90
N PRO A 60 -6.08 -19.11 -17.95
CA PRO A 60 -5.47 -20.43 -17.92
C PRO A 60 -4.39 -20.56 -16.84
N ALA A 61 -4.13 -21.77 -16.42
CA ALA A 61 -3.12 -22.17 -15.43
C ALA A 61 -3.39 -21.65 -14.01
N GLN A 62 -3.69 -20.38 -13.83
CA GLN A 62 -3.98 -19.74 -12.54
C GLN A 62 -4.93 -18.57 -12.75
N ASP A 63 -6.04 -18.50 -12.00
CA ASP A 63 -6.96 -17.37 -12.13
C ASP A 63 -6.34 -16.05 -11.61
N GLY A 64 -6.83 -14.91 -12.14
CA GLY A 64 -6.27 -13.59 -11.84
C GLY A 64 -6.35 -13.20 -10.37
N LEU A 65 -7.39 -13.60 -9.63
CA LEU A 65 -7.50 -13.31 -8.20
C LEU A 65 -6.52 -14.16 -7.38
N ALA A 66 -6.33 -15.44 -7.75
CA ALA A 66 -5.32 -16.29 -7.12
C ALA A 66 -3.90 -15.77 -7.40
N MET A 67 -3.65 -15.27 -8.62
CA MET A 67 -2.41 -14.61 -9.00
C MET A 67 -2.13 -13.38 -8.12
N LEU A 68 -3.10 -12.47 -8.00
CA LEU A 68 -2.98 -11.27 -7.15
C LEU A 68 -2.80 -11.63 -5.67
N ALA A 69 -3.42 -12.71 -5.19
CA ALA A 69 -3.24 -13.17 -3.82
C ALA A 69 -1.84 -13.73 -3.56
N SER A 70 -1.19 -14.35 -4.56
CA SER A 70 0.15 -14.94 -4.44
C SER A 70 1.28 -13.93 -4.64
N CYS A 71 1.03 -12.84 -5.35
CA CYS A 71 1.95 -11.72 -5.54
C CYS A 71 1.19 -10.40 -5.32
N PRO A 72 1.03 -9.95 -4.07
CA PRO A 72 0.34 -8.71 -3.76
C PRO A 72 0.98 -7.53 -4.50
N VAL A 73 0.13 -6.72 -5.12
CA VAL A 73 0.49 -5.46 -5.78
C VAL A 73 -0.33 -4.34 -5.15
N ASP A 74 0.22 -3.15 -5.10
CA ASP A 74 -0.44 -2.01 -4.45
C ASP A 74 -1.68 -1.56 -5.23
N HIS A 75 -1.64 -1.69 -6.55
CA HIS A 75 -2.74 -1.23 -7.41
C HIS A 75 -3.08 -2.26 -8.48
N ALA A 76 -4.32 -2.75 -8.46
CA ALA A 76 -4.84 -3.66 -9.46
C ALA A 76 -6.21 -3.23 -9.99
N ILE A 77 -6.46 -3.44 -11.27
CA ILE A 77 -7.77 -3.32 -11.91
C ILE A 77 -8.15 -4.69 -12.46
N ILE A 78 -9.37 -5.13 -12.17
CA ILE A 78 -9.96 -6.34 -12.74
C ILE A 78 -10.77 -5.96 -13.98
N LEU A 79 -10.53 -6.67 -15.08
CA LEU A 79 -11.29 -6.53 -16.32
C LEU A 79 -11.83 -7.91 -16.72
N THR A 80 -13.14 -8.18 -16.50
CA THR A 80 -13.69 -9.54 -16.64
C THR A 80 -15.08 -9.58 -17.25
N GLY A 81 -15.38 -10.65 -18.01
CA GLY A 81 -16.71 -10.93 -18.53
C GLY A 81 -17.68 -11.56 -17.52
N HIS A 82 -17.28 -11.73 -16.28
CA HIS A 82 -18.05 -12.45 -15.27
C HIS A 82 -18.63 -11.54 -14.19
N THR A 83 -19.95 -11.62 -14.00
CA THR A 83 -20.71 -10.86 -12.98
C THR A 83 -20.90 -11.63 -11.68
N ASP A 84 -20.09 -12.67 -11.40
CA ASP A 84 -20.26 -13.48 -10.21
C ASP A 84 -19.92 -12.67 -8.95
N PHE A 85 -20.88 -12.57 -8.07
CA PHE A 85 -20.76 -11.86 -6.79
C PHE A 85 -19.59 -12.39 -5.93
N THR A 86 -19.25 -13.69 -6.07
CA THR A 86 -18.16 -14.31 -5.35
C THR A 86 -16.81 -13.70 -5.75
N TYR A 87 -16.60 -13.49 -7.05
CA TYR A 87 -15.37 -12.85 -7.56
C TYR A 87 -15.27 -11.38 -7.13
N MET A 88 -16.37 -10.65 -7.24
CA MET A 88 -16.41 -9.25 -6.77
C MET A 88 -16.05 -9.15 -5.28
N LYS A 89 -16.58 -10.05 -4.45
CA LYS A 89 -16.27 -10.08 -3.02
C LYS A 89 -14.80 -10.42 -2.72
N GLN A 90 -14.19 -11.29 -3.53
CA GLN A 90 -12.76 -11.60 -3.41
C GLN A 90 -11.90 -10.41 -3.86
N ALA A 91 -12.24 -9.76 -4.97
CA ALA A 91 -11.56 -8.57 -5.47
C ALA A 91 -11.55 -7.43 -4.42
N ILE A 92 -12.69 -7.17 -3.78
CA ILE A 92 -12.80 -6.19 -2.67
C ILE A 92 -11.86 -6.57 -1.50
N ARG A 93 -11.78 -7.86 -1.15
CA ARG A 93 -10.89 -8.32 -0.06
C ARG A 93 -9.41 -8.20 -0.38
N LEU A 94 -9.06 -8.32 -1.66
CA LEU A 94 -7.69 -8.11 -2.15
C LEU A 94 -7.34 -6.63 -2.29
N GLY A 95 -8.33 -5.73 -2.12
CA GLY A 95 -8.11 -4.29 -2.22
C GLY A 95 -7.88 -3.81 -3.64
N VAL A 96 -8.40 -4.50 -4.66
CA VAL A 96 -8.30 -4.03 -6.05
C VAL A 96 -8.90 -2.63 -6.17
N PHE A 97 -8.31 -1.81 -7.01
CA PHE A 97 -8.75 -0.43 -7.17
C PHE A 97 -10.11 -0.34 -7.86
N ASP A 98 -10.29 -1.13 -8.93
CA ASP A 98 -11.54 -1.11 -9.68
C ASP A 98 -11.85 -2.48 -10.31
N TYR A 99 -13.11 -2.67 -10.68
CA TYR A 99 -13.65 -3.91 -11.24
C TYR A 99 -14.56 -3.58 -12.42
N LEU A 100 -14.04 -3.75 -13.64
CA LEU A 100 -14.70 -3.42 -14.89
C LEU A 100 -15.28 -4.68 -15.56
N LEU A 101 -16.50 -4.56 -16.12
CA LEU A 101 -17.14 -5.66 -16.83
C LEU A 101 -16.88 -5.55 -18.33
N LYS A 102 -16.44 -6.66 -18.95
CA LYS A 102 -16.34 -6.79 -20.40
C LYS A 102 -17.75 -6.95 -21.04
N PRO A 103 -18.03 -6.31 -22.19
CA PRO A 103 -17.13 -5.42 -22.91
C PRO A 103 -17.02 -4.06 -22.25
N ALA A 104 -15.86 -3.70 -21.74
CA ALA A 104 -15.59 -2.35 -21.27
C ALA A 104 -15.17 -1.47 -22.46
N SER A 105 -15.70 -0.26 -22.52
CA SER A 105 -15.24 0.69 -23.54
C SER A 105 -13.83 1.21 -23.22
N ASP A 106 -13.13 1.69 -24.24
CA ASP A 106 -11.81 2.31 -24.05
C ASP A 106 -11.90 3.49 -23.09
N GLU A 107 -13.01 4.24 -23.15
CA GLU A 107 -13.27 5.38 -22.26
C GLU A 107 -13.39 4.94 -20.80
N GLU A 108 -14.14 3.88 -20.51
CA GLU A 108 -14.29 3.36 -19.14
C GLU A 108 -12.95 2.89 -18.56
N LEU A 109 -12.15 2.19 -19.35
CA LEU A 109 -10.84 1.74 -18.90
C LEU A 109 -9.87 2.93 -18.73
N GLU A 110 -9.88 3.92 -19.63
CA GLU A 110 -9.07 5.13 -19.49
C GLU A 110 -9.49 5.98 -18.29
N GLU A 111 -10.80 6.07 -17.98
CA GLU A 111 -11.30 6.76 -16.77
C GLU A 111 -10.82 6.06 -15.49
N ALA A 112 -10.92 4.73 -15.42
CA ALA A 112 -10.42 3.95 -14.28
C ALA A 112 -8.91 4.13 -14.10
N LEU A 113 -8.14 4.06 -15.19
CA LEU A 113 -6.69 4.28 -15.17
C LEU A 113 -6.32 5.71 -14.77
N THR A 114 -7.06 6.71 -15.25
CA THR A 114 -6.84 8.11 -14.87
C THR A 114 -7.07 8.32 -13.38
N SER A 115 -8.17 7.76 -12.84
CA SER A 115 -8.51 7.84 -11.43
C SER A 115 -7.47 7.13 -10.57
N LEU A 116 -6.96 5.98 -11.03
CA LEU A 116 -5.90 5.24 -10.35
C LEU A 116 -4.59 6.04 -10.33
N VAL A 117 -4.17 6.62 -11.46
CA VAL A 117 -2.97 7.46 -11.54
C VAL A 117 -3.07 8.67 -10.61
N GLN A 118 -4.24 9.29 -10.51
CA GLN A 118 -4.46 10.40 -9.57
C GLN A 118 -4.27 9.94 -8.12
N LYS A 119 -4.84 8.79 -7.76
CA LYS A 119 -4.69 8.21 -6.43
C LYS A 119 -3.22 7.93 -6.09
N ILE A 120 -2.47 7.29 -7.00
CA ILE A 120 -1.04 7.01 -6.80
C ILE A 120 -0.26 8.32 -6.62
N GLN A 121 -0.56 9.36 -7.42
CA GLN A 121 0.08 10.67 -7.29
C GLN A 121 -0.23 11.36 -5.96
N GLU A 122 -1.41 11.17 -5.40
CA GLU A 122 -1.76 11.68 -4.07
C GLU A 122 -0.98 10.94 -2.99
N GLU A 123 -0.91 9.60 -3.07
CA GLU A 123 -0.12 8.77 -2.16
C GLU A 123 1.38 9.14 -2.22
N ASP A 124 1.94 9.32 -3.40
CA ASP A 124 3.33 9.78 -3.61
C ASP A 124 3.59 11.17 -3.00
N ARG A 125 2.64 12.11 -3.15
CA ARG A 125 2.74 13.45 -2.55
C ARG A 125 2.70 13.41 -1.04
N ASP A 126 1.84 12.57 -0.46
CA ASP A 126 1.77 12.40 0.98
C ASP A 126 3.08 11.84 1.54
N VAL A 127 3.66 10.84 0.86
CA VAL A 127 4.99 10.29 1.19
C VAL A 127 6.09 11.34 1.01
N GLU A 128 6.06 12.15 -0.06
CA GLU A 128 7.01 13.25 -0.25
C GLU A 128 6.87 14.36 0.81
N GLN A 129 5.65 14.70 1.21
CA GLN A 129 5.43 15.68 2.28
C GLN A 129 5.96 15.17 3.61
N ILE A 130 5.70 13.90 3.94
CA ILE A 130 6.28 13.25 5.12
C ILE A 130 7.81 13.26 5.05
N ASN A 131 8.38 12.91 3.89
CA ASN A 131 9.84 12.91 3.67
C ASN A 131 10.45 14.33 3.64
N ARG A 132 9.72 15.37 3.23
CA ARG A 132 10.17 16.78 3.32
C ARG A 132 10.20 17.25 4.77
N CYS A 133 9.17 16.98 5.54
CA CYS A 133 9.20 17.23 6.99
C CYS A 133 10.38 16.54 7.67
N HIS A 134 10.79 15.36 7.16
CA HIS A 134 11.94 14.62 7.68
C HIS A 134 13.29 15.18 7.24
N ARG A 135 13.40 15.88 6.09
CA ARG A 135 14.67 16.44 5.58
C ARG A 135 14.99 17.83 6.12
N GLU A 136 13.98 18.58 6.53
CA GLU A 136 14.16 19.93 7.08
C GLU A 136 14.47 19.94 8.58
N HIS A 137 14.35 18.79 9.26
CA HIS A 137 14.69 18.62 10.66
C HIS A 137 15.70 17.47 10.81
N ASP A 138 16.90 17.84 11.22
CA ASP A 138 18.02 17.03 11.72
C ASP A 138 17.58 15.63 12.20
N HIS A 139 18.00 14.61 11.52
CA HIS A 139 18.01 13.13 11.70
C HIS A 139 17.17 12.45 12.82
N SER A 140 16.35 13.16 13.55
CA SER A 140 15.40 12.63 14.53
C SER A 140 14.00 13.15 14.26
N ILE A 141 13.04 12.25 14.04
CA ILE A 141 11.61 12.61 14.03
C ILE A 141 11.29 13.18 15.41
N THR A 142 11.10 14.49 15.53
CA THR A 142 10.72 15.10 16.80
C THR A 142 9.28 14.72 17.12
N LEU A 143 9.09 13.56 17.73
CA LEU A 143 7.79 13.14 18.25
C LEU A 143 7.54 13.92 19.55
N PRO A 144 6.44 14.70 19.64
CA PRO A 144 6.08 15.33 20.90
C PRO A 144 5.86 14.27 21.98
N LYS A 145 6.50 14.44 23.13
CA LYS A 145 6.40 13.48 24.25
C LYS A 145 5.34 13.87 25.27
N HIS A 146 4.82 15.09 25.20
CA HIS A 146 3.81 15.60 26.12
C HIS A 146 2.71 16.32 25.36
N PHE A 147 1.49 15.95 25.68
CA PHE A 147 0.28 16.53 25.11
C PHE A 147 -0.58 17.08 26.24
N LYS A 148 -1.43 18.09 25.96
CA LYS A 148 -2.39 18.61 26.94
C LYS A 148 -3.57 17.63 27.18
N ASN A 149 -3.35 16.32 27.00
CA ASN A 149 -4.37 15.29 27.15
C ASN A 149 -3.76 14.08 27.87
N HIS A 150 -4.22 13.83 29.09
CA HIS A 150 -3.71 12.78 29.96
C HIS A 150 -3.80 11.35 29.32
N VAL A 151 -4.87 11.06 28.57
CA VAL A 151 -5.03 9.74 27.90
C VAL A 151 -3.96 9.56 26.84
N ILE A 152 -3.64 10.62 26.07
CA ILE A 152 -2.63 10.57 25.02
C ILE A 152 -1.23 10.55 25.61
N ASP A 153 -0.96 11.31 26.67
CA ASP A 153 0.33 11.23 27.39
C ASP A 153 0.57 9.81 27.92
N SER A 154 -0.44 9.17 28.49
CA SER A 154 -0.34 7.78 28.96
C SER A 154 -0.17 6.79 27.80
N ALA A 155 -0.83 7.01 26.65
CA ALA A 155 -0.65 6.18 25.47
C ALA A 155 0.75 6.32 24.87
N VAL A 156 1.31 7.51 24.87
CA VAL A 156 2.71 7.76 24.42
C VAL A 156 3.69 7.13 25.41
N SER A 157 3.47 7.23 26.72
CA SER A 157 4.29 6.53 27.72
C SER A 157 4.25 5.00 27.51
N PHE A 158 3.08 4.44 27.25
CA PHE A 158 2.95 3.03 26.92
C PHE A 158 3.78 2.63 25.69
N ILE A 159 3.79 3.45 24.63
CA ILE A 159 4.65 3.25 23.46
C ILE A 159 6.12 3.27 23.85
N VAL A 160 6.56 4.28 24.62
CA VAL A 160 7.94 4.45 25.07
C VAL A 160 8.43 3.25 25.87
N ASP A 161 7.58 2.68 26.71
CA ASP A 161 7.94 1.56 27.58
C ASP A 161 7.90 0.19 26.87
N ASN A 162 7.14 0.08 25.75
CA ASN A 162 6.86 -1.21 25.12
C ASN A 162 7.22 -1.27 23.63
N TYR A 163 7.90 -0.27 23.05
CA TYR A 163 8.17 -0.18 21.62
C TYR A 163 8.93 -1.38 21.04
N SER A 164 9.76 -2.05 21.84
CA SER A 164 10.54 -3.24 21.42
C SER A 164 9.69 -4.53 21.36
N GLN A 165 8.49 -4.51 21.92
CA GLN A 165 7.60 -5.65 21.93
C GLN A 165 6.57 -5.58 20.80
N SER A 166 5.89 -6.71 20.52
CA SER A 166 4.77 -6.75 19.55
C SER A 166 3.51 -6.17 20.21
N VAL A 167 3.40 -4.84 20.23
CA VAL A 167 2.26 -4.12 20.80
C VAL A 167 1.52 -3.33 19.72
N GLY A 168 0.21 -3.18 19.91
CA GLY A 168 -0.67 -2.44 19.03
C GLY A 168 -1.67 -1.56 19.79
N LEU A 169 -2.61 -1.00 19.04
CA LEU A 169 -3.65 -0.11 19.59
C LEU A 169 -4.54 -0.82 20.65
N GLN A 170 -4.82 -2.11 20.45
CA GLN A 170 -5.67 -2.90 21.35
C GLN A 170 -5.03 -3.08 22.72
N GLU A 171 -3.74 -3.40 22.77
CA GLU A 171 -2.99 -3.57 24.01
C GLU A 171 -2.91 -2.24 24.77
N ALA A 172 -2.65 -1.13 24.04
CA ALA A 172 -2.64 0.20 24.61
C ALA A 172 -4.01 0.60 25.16
N ALA A 173 -5.09 0.36 24.42
CA ALA A 173 -6.46 0.66 24.85
C ALA A 173 -6.85 -0.12 26.12
N ASN A 174 -6.50 -1.41 26.18
CA ASN A 174 -6.70 -2.26 27.34
C ASN A 174 -5.92 -1.76 28.57
N HIS A 175 -4.65 -1.39 28.37
CA HIS A 175 -3.79 -0.85 29.43
C HIS A 175 -4.34 0.46 30.02
N LEU A 176 -4.91 1.30 29.16
CA LEU A 176 -5.46 2.60 29.54
C LEU A 176 -6.92 2.54 30.03
N GLY A 177 -7.59 1.39 29.94
CA GLY A 177 -8.98 1.21 30.32
C GLY A 177 -9.97 1.97 29.42
N VAL A 178 -9.63 2.20 28.16
CA VAL A 178 -10.48 2.89 27.17
C VAL A 178 -10.83 1.97 26.00
N SER A 179 -11.87 2.31 25.24
CA SER A 179 -12.18 1.55 24.03
C SER A 179 -11.16 1.86 22.93
N GLU A 180 -10.84 0.86 22.11
CA GLU A 180 -9.93 0.98 20.98
C GLU A 180 -10.36 2.10 20.01
N SER A 181 -11.65 2.16 19.68
CA SER A 181 -12.21 3.20 18.80
C SER A 181 -12.05 4.61 19.38
N HIS A 182 -12.19 4.76 20.70
CA HIS A 182 -12.01 6.05 21.36
C HIS A 182 -10.53 6.46 21.34
N LEU A 183 -9.63 5.54 21.70
CA LEU A 183 -8.19 5.80 21.67
C LEU A 183 -7.71 6.13 20.25
N SER A 184 -8.12 5.36 19.23
CA SER A 184 -7.75 5.58 17.84
C SER A 184 -8.10 7.00 17.35
N ARG A 185 -9.36 7.42 17.60
CA ARG A 185 -9.82 8.74 17.19
C ARG A 185 -9.09 9.85 17.92
N LEU A 186 -9.01 9.75 19.26
CA LEU A 186 -8.40 10.77 20.11
C LEU A 186 -6.88 10.89 19.82
N PHE A 187 -6.21 9.76 19.61
CA PHE A 187 -4.78 9.74 19.30
C PHE A 187 -4.49 10.47 17.99
N LYS A 188 -5.26 10.19 16.92
CA LYS A 188 -5.12 10.87 15.63
C LYS A 188 -5.46 12.36 15.71
N GLU A 189 -6.50 12.72 16.46
CA GLU A 189 -6.92 14.12 16.65
C GLU A 189 -5.84 14.96 17.36
N VAL A 190 -5.20 14.40 18.38
CA VAL A 190 -4.25 15.14 19.23
C VAL A 190 -2.83 15.12 18.68
N THR A 191 -2.40 13.98 18.09
CA THR A 191 -1.01 13.82 17.61
C THR A 191 -0.85 14.09 16.11
N GLY A 192 -1.94 14.11 15.34
CA GLY A 192 -1.94 14.15 13.87
C GLY A 192 -1.60 12.81 13.21
N LEU A 193 -1.18 11.80 13.97
CA LEU A 193 -0.77 10.49 13.49
C LEU A 193 -1.70 9.40 14.06
N ASN A 194 -1.86 8.28 13.33
CA ASN A 194 -2.47 7.13 13.97
C ASN A 194 -1.46 6.44 14.92
N PHE A 195 -1.97 5.62 15.84
CA PHE A 195 -1.14 4.96 16.87
C PHE A 195 0.02 4.14 16.27
N LEU A 196 -0.24 3.38 15.21
CA LEU A 196 0.78 2.55 14.58
C LEU A 196 1.85 3.39 13.85
N GLN A 197 1.44 4.48 13.20
CA GLN A 197 2.37 5.42 12.58
C GLN A 197 3.30 6.04 13.63
N TYR A 198 2.76 6.46 14.77
CA TYR A 198 3.55 7.02 15.85
C TYR A 198 4.51 5.98 16.45
N LEU A 199 4.05 4.75 16.70
CA LEU A 199 4.87 3.65 17.20
C LEU A 199 6.03 3.33 16.23
N ASN A 200 5.76 3.25 14.92
CA ASN A 200 6.79 2.99 13.93
C ASN A 200 7.80 4.14 13.83
N ALA A 201 7.33 5.38 13.86
CA ALA A 201 8.21 6.55 13.90
C ALA A 201 9.11 6.56 15.15
N TYR A 202 8.56 6.16 16.29
CA TYR A 202 9.34 6.04 17.54
C TYR A 202 10.40 4.93 17.43
N ARG A 203 10.04 3.76 16.85
CA ARG A 203 11.00 2.66 16.60
C ARG A 203 12.12 3.07 15.67
N ILE A 204 11.82 3.79 14.59
CA ILE A 204 12.82 4.32 13.65
C ILE A 204 13.77 5.28 14.37
N ASN A 205 13.25 6.22 15.17
CA ASN A 205 14.09 7.14 15.93
C ASN A 205 15.02 6.39 16.88
N LYS A 206 14.53 5.37 17.56
CA LYS A 206 15.38 4.57 18.45
C LYS A 206 16.42 3.76 17.69
N SER A 207 16.10 3.24 16.53
CA SER A 207 17.06 2.55 15.66
C SER A 207 18.16 3.50 15.17
N VAL A 208 17.80 4.72 14.76
CA VAL A 208 18.78 5.75 14.35
C VAL A 208 19.67 6.16 15.51
N GLU A 209 19.10 6.36 16.72
CA GLU A 209 19.85 6.68 17.93
C GLU A 209 20.90 5.58 18.26
N VAL A 210 20.50 4.31 18.17
CA VAL A 210 21.39 3.16 18.41
C VAL A 210 22.46 3.02 17.32
N MET A 211 22.12 3.27 16.04
CA MET A 211 23.09 3.25 14.93
C MET A 211 24.05 4.43 14.95
N SER A 212 23.72 5.53 15.60
CA SER A 212 24.58 6.72 15.73
C SER A 212 25.63 6.56 16.83
N ASP A 213 25.57 5.50 17.63
CA ASP A 213 26.59 5.22 18.66
C ASP A 213 27.81 4.52 18.01
N PRO A 214 29.00 5.20 17.88
CA PRO A 214 30.15 4.64 17.21
C PRO A 214 30.78 3.44 17.95
N LYS A 215 30.28 3.09 19.13
CA LYS A 215 30.76 1.96 19.94
C LYS A 215 29.98 0.67 19.71
N LYS A 216 28.86 0.73 18.98
CA LYS A 216 28.00 -0.45 18.71
C LYS A 216 28.21 -0.99 17.31
N ASN A 217 28.44 -2.29 17.20
CA ASN A 217 28.58 -2.99 15.92
C ASN A 217 27.19 -3.35 15.38
N ILE A 218 26.99 -3.28 14.04
CA ILE A 218 25.72 -3.58 13.35
C ILE A 218 25.17 -4.97 13.73
N ALA A 219 26.04 -5.95 13.99
CA ALA A 219 25.64 -7.29 14.42
C ALA A 219 25.04 -7.33 15.84
N GLU A 220 25.43 -6.44 16.74
CA GLU A 220 24.88 -6.32 18.10
C GLU A 220 23.52 -5.60 18.09
N ILE A 221 23.33 -4.68 17.13
CA ILE A 221 22.07 -3.94 16.95
C ILE A 221 20.95 -4.87 16.45
N ALA A 222 21.28 -5.86 15.60
CA ALA A 222 20.31 -6.80 15.04
C ALA A 222 19.79 -7.85 16.05
N THR A 223 20.41 -7.96 17.21
CA THR A 223 20.08 -8.94 18.28
C THR A 223 19.49 -8.31 19.55
N SER A 224 19.37 -6.97 19.58
CA SER A 224 18.78 -6.20 20.70
C SER A 224 17.31 -5.86 20.42
#